data_9ed3ca09a9af67d0be1e6fcb7b7aa84c
#
_entry.id   9ed3ca09a9af67d0be1e6fcb7b7aa84c
#
_cell.length_a   1.000
_cell.length_b   1.000
_cell.length_c   1.000
_cell.angle_alpha   90.00
_cell.angle_beta   90.00
_cell.angle_gamma   90.00
#
_symmetry.space_group_name_H-M   'P 1'
#
loop_
_entity.id
_entity.type
_entity.pdbx_description
1 polymer ?
#
loop_
_entity_poly.entity_id
_entity_poly.type
_entity_poly.pdbx_seq_one_letter_code
_entity_poly.pdbx_strand_id
1 'polypeptide(L)'
;MIEFIRKHSINKQKAYAELKVDLSKFSKLLNCNYATDKLDQLPLKWYDFTRQNLHQQFYNVIEELSCADANLQMFDDREKNSAGGPTVADFFSGCGGLSEGFTQSGYSIVFANEIEQTFAETFYINHKTAVDGIHVGDIEELHTKHKHKLEQLRNVDVVCGGPPCQGFSTANRQRLIDDPRNHLYRDYLNVLSIIRPKFFLIENVIGMAKRLDDIKEDISTYLGDDYKFATDFLSAPDFGVPQKRKRFILIANRVGVNPSDIFSTISHSHKTYALKHALQGLPKLGPKKIKNASTLENETIGYKITKTGDDKSNDYISHINNNAKLQFIFNHKNRYNNDRDIEIFGRMPQGANSLHHSIADIMPYAGRNHMFKDKYFKLNENERCKTITSHMKFDCNMYIHPNQARGLSPREAARIQSFPDNYFLRGTHNAWYQQIGNAVPVKMSRAIAGSIKQYL
;
A
#
# COMPACT_ATOMS: atom_id res chain seq x y z
N MET A 1 11.64 15.95 9.55
CA MET A 1 11.40 17.26 8.93
C MET A 1 9.95 17.51 8.56
N ILE A 2 9.24 16.62 7.87
CA ILE A 2 7.79 16.78 7.58
C ILE A 2 6.97 16.89 8.87
N GLU A 3 7.26 16.08 9.89
CA GLU A 3 6.65 16.24 11.22
C GLU A 3 7.00 17.58 11.84
N PHE A 4 8.22 18.05 11.65
CA PHE A 4 8.66 19.36 12.09
C PHE A 4 7.87 20.48 11.39
N ILE A 5 7.74 20.46 10.07
CA ILE A 5 6.97 21.43 9.30
C ILE A 5 5.48 21.40 9.71
N ARG A 6 4.88 20.21 9.91
CA ARG A 6 3.51 20.08 10.40
C ARG A 6 3.31 20.60 11.82
N LYS A 7 4.27 20.33 12.71
CA LYS A 7 4.23 20.77 14.11
C LYS A 7 4.36 22.29 14.24
N HIS A 8 5.05 22.94 13.30
CA HIS A 8 5.34 24.36 13.33
C HIS A 8 4.54 25.19 12.31
N SER A 9 3.58 24.59 11.62
CA SER A 9 2.75 25.24 10.61
C SER A 9 1.93 26.45 11.11
N ILE A 10 1.76 26.57 12.42
CA ILE A 10 1.01 27.66 13.08
C ILE A 10 1.89 28.95 13.22
N ASN A 11 3.22 28.82 13.22
CA ASN A 11 4.13 29.97 13.27
C ASN A 11 5.27 29.81 12.26
N LYS A 12 5.02 30.30 11.04
CA LYS A 12 5.95 30.16 9.91
C LYS A 12 7.34 30.73 10.19
N GLN A 13 7.46 31.89 10.87
CA GLN A 13 8.78 32.49 11.13
C GLN A 13 9.61 31.66 12.10
N LYS A 14 8.99 31.13 13.15
CA LYS A 14 9.67 30.23 14.11
C LYS A 14 10.03 28.91 13.45
N ALA A 15 9.13 28.35 12.64
CA ALA A 15 9.37 27.13 11.88
C ALA A 15 10.55 27.29 10.90
N TYR A 16 10.65 28.44 10.20
CA TYR A 16 11.78 28.73 9.32
C TYR A 16 13.10 28.89 10.05
N ALA A 17 13.12 29.52 11.23
CA ALA A 17 14.33 29.68 12.02
C ALA A 17 14.86 28.32 12.54
N GLU A 18 13.98 27.49 13.08
CA GLU A 18 14.32 26.15 13.56
C GLU A 18 14.69 25.21 12.40
N LEU A 19 14.03 25.34 11.25
CA LEU A 19 14.33 24.59 10.04
C LEU A 19 15.72 24.93 9.49
N LYS A 20 16.13 26.20 9.52
CA LYS A 20 17.50 26.63 9.13
C LYS A 20 18.59 25.96 10.00
N VAL A 21 18.34 25.85 11.31
CA VAL A 21 19.27 25.17 12.22
C VAL A 21 19.36 23.68 11.92
N ASP A 22 18.23 23.03 11.70
CA ASP A 22 18.21 21.61 11.37
C ASP A 22 18.77 21.34 9.97
N LEU A 23 18.49 22.19 8.98
CA LEU A 23 19.06 22.05 7.65
C LEU A 23 20.57 22.20 7.62
N SER A 24 21.14 23.08 8.46
CA SER A 24 22.60 23.19 8.56
C SER A 24 23.24 21.93 9.16
N LYS A 25 22.56 21.24 10.06
CA LYS A 25 22.95 19.93 10.58
C LYS A 25 22.74 18.82 9.55
N PHE A 26 21.60 18.83 8.87
CA PHE A 26 21.23 17.86 7.85
C PHE A 26 22.04 18.01 6.57
N SER A 27 22.42 19.21 6.15
CA SER A 27 23.24 19.40 4.95
C SER A 27 24.62 18.74 5.06
N LYS A 28 25.16 18.65 6.28
CA LYS A 28 26.40 17.90 6.55
C LYS A 28 26.19 16.37 6.51
N LEU A 29 25.01 15.91 6.91
CA LEU A 29 24.62 14.49 6.87
C LEU A 29 24.19 14.02 5.49
N LEU A 30 23.59 14.93 4.70
CA LEU A 30 22.97 14.62 3.42
C LEU A 30 23.91 14.77 2.22
N ASN A 31 25.12 15.27 2.42
CA ASN A 31 26.04 15.64 1.32
C ASN A 31 25.36 16.44 0.18
N CYS A 32 24.21 17.08 0.45
CA CYS A 32 23.50 17.90 -0.49
C CYS A 32 23.64 19.38 -0.12
N ASN A 33 24.15 20.16 -1.07
CA ASN A 33 24.20 21.63 -0.99
C ASN A 33 22.77 22.21 -1.11
N TYR A 34 21.99 22.11 -0.04
CA TYR A 34 20.74 22.85 0.05
C TYR A 34 21.03 24.29 0.48
N ALA A 35 20.91 25.19 -0.46
CA ALA A 35 21.02 26.61 -0.16
C ALA A 35 19.83 27.03 0.74
N THR A 36 20.16 27.64 1.90
CA THR A 36 19.17 28.09 2.90
C THR A 36 18.23 29.18 2.35
N ASP A 37 18.57 29.82 1.26
CA ASP A 37 17.83 30.83 0.52
C ASP A 37 16.63 30.26 -0.25
N LYS A 38 16.56 28.94 -0.45
CA LYS A 38 15.39 28.27 -1.07
C LYS A 38 14.30 27.87 -0.07
N LEU A 39 14.47 28.18 1.20
CA LEU A 39 13.46 27.88 2.23
C LEU A 39 12.13 28.59 2.01
N ASP A 40 12.16 29.78 1.41
CA ASP A 40 10.94 30.53 1.09
C ASP A 40 10.11 29.87 -0.04
N GLN A 41 10.71 28.95 -0.79
CA GLN A 41 10.08 28.15 -1.83
C GLN A 41 9.58 26.79 -1.32
N LEU A 42 9.86 26.44 -0.07
CA LEU A 42 9.47 25.15 0.54
C LEU A 42 7.96 24.84 0.45
N PRO A 43 7.03 25.77 0.64
CA PRO A 43 5.61 25.50 0.47
C PRO A 43 5.20 25.12 -0.95
N LEU A 44 5.97 25.54 -1.96
CA LEU A 44 5.70 25.30 -3.38
C LEU A 44 6.55 24.15 -3.93
N LYS A 45 7.74 23.90 -3.34
CA LYS A 45 8.69 22.87 -3.76
C LYS A 45 9.07 21.90 -2.63
N TRP A 46 8.30 21.90 -1.53
CA TRP A 46 8.59 21.06 -0.37
C TRP A 46 8.62 19.56 -0.72
N TYR A 47 7.97 19.17 -1.79
CA TYR A 47 7.97 17.81 -2.29
C TYR A 47 9.36 17.35 -2.72
N ASP A 48 10.07 18.13 -3.53
CA ASP A 48 11.44 17.80 -3.97
C ASP A 48 12.41 17.73 -2.80
N PHE A 49 12.28 18.69 -1.86
CA PHE A 49 13.04 18.70 -0.64
C PHE A 49 12.75 17.48 0.26
N THR A 50 11.48 17.16 0.44
CA THR A 50 11.01 16.01 1.20
C THR A 50 11.54 14.70 0.65
N ARG A 51 11.51 14.55 -0.65
CA ARG A 51 11.95 13.39 -1.37
C ARG A 51 13.43 13.07 -1.14
N GLN A 52 14.33 14.04 -1.31
CA GLN A 52 15.76 13.86 -1.08
C GLN A 52 16.07 13.56 0.39
N ASN A 53 15.40 14.24 1.31
CA ASN A 53 15.63 14.04 2.74
C ASN A 53 15.07 12.74 3.30
N LEU A 54 13.94 12.26 2.77
CA LEU A 54 13.37 10.99 3.20
C LEU A 54 14.29 9.82 2.87
N HIS A 55 14.88 9.86 1.69
CA HIS A 55 15.82 8.83 1.26
C HIS A 55 17.02 8.80 2.22
N GLN A 56 17.62 9.95 2.49
CA GLN A 56 18.75 10.04 3.38
C GLN A 56 18.42 9.72 4.85
N GLN A 57 17.27 10.16 5.35
CA GLN A 57 16.84 9.77 6.70
C GLN A 57 16.65 8.25 6.84
N PHE A 58 16.15 7.60 5.79
CA PHE A 58 16.04 6.16 5.76
C PHE A 58 17.44 5.51 5.82
N TYR A 59 18.37 5.96 5.01
CA TYR A 59 19.76 5.48 5.04
C TYR A 59 20.43 5.72 6.41
N ASN A 60 20.28 6.90 6.99
CA ASN A 60 20.87 7.20 8.30
C ASN A 60 20.34 6.29 9.41
N VAL A 61 19.04 5.96 9.39
CA VAL A 61 18.46 5.02 10.37
C VAL A 61 19.00 3.61 10.15
N ILE A 62 19.26 3.20 8.91
CA ILE A 62 19.87 1.91 8.59
C ILE A 62 21.36 1.90 9.03
N GLU A 63 22.10 2.99 8.83
CA GLU A 63 23.48 3.15 9.30
C GLU A 63 23.59 3.06 10.82
N GLU A 64 22.70 3.76 11.55
CA GLU A 64 22.64 3.69 13.02
C GLU A 64 22.45 2.27 13.55
N LEU A 65 21.84 1.40 12.75
CA LEU A 65 21.63 -0.02 13.07
C LEU A 65 22.83 -0.91 12.70
N SER A 66 23.95 -0.33 12.29
CA SER A 66 25.21 -1.02 11.93
C SER A 66 25.08 -2.08 10.82
N CYS A 67 24.10 -1.91 9.91
CA CYS A 67 23.81 -2.85 8.83
C CYS A 67 23.60 -2.14 7.49
N ALA A 68 24.15 -0.95 7.35
CA ALA A 68 23.92 -0.06 6.22
C ALA A 68 24.21 -0.73 4.87
N ASP A 69 25.36 -1.32 4.71
CA ASP A 69 25.87 -1.76 3.41
C ASP A 69 24.99 -2.84 2.74
N ALA A 70 24.56 -3.85 3.50
CA ALA A 70 23.78 -4.94 2.92
C ALA A 70 22.33 -4.54 2.55
N ASN A 71 21.73 -3.60 3.32
CA ASN A 71 20.36 -3.15 3.03
C ASN A 71 20.33 -2.02 2.00
N LEU A 72 21.36 -1.17 1.96
CA LEU A 72 21.57 -0.19 0.89
C LEU A 72 21.73 -0.91 -0.45
N GLN A 73 22.55 -1.95 -0.48
CA GLN A 73 22.76 -2.77 -1.68
C GLN A 73 21.46 -3.44 -2.15
N MET A 74 20.58 -3.85 -1.24
CA MET A 74 19.26 -4.38 -1.58
C MET A 74 18.36 -3.36 -2.30
N PHE A 75 18.39 -2.08 -1.89
CA PHE A 75 17.65 -1.02 -2.57
C PHE A 75 18.27 -0.70 -3.94
N ASP A 76 19.61 -0.70 -4.02
CA ASP A 76 20.34 -0.49 -5.27
C ASP A 76 20.17 -1.67 -6.24
N ASP A 77 20.09 -2.90 -5.75
CA ASP A 77 19.81 -4.09 -6.57
C ASP A 77 18.39 -4.09 -7.14
N ARG A 78 17.41 -3.49 -6.46
CA ARG A 78 16.07 -3.26 -7.01
C ARG A 78 16.10 -2.31 -8.21
N GLU A 79 16.91 -1.26 -8.16
CA GLU A 79 17.11 -0.36 -9.32
C GLU A 79 17.72 -1.08 -10.53
N LYS A 80 18.75 -1.89 -10.29
CA LYS A 80 19.42 -2.65 -11.37
C LYS A 80 18.50 -3.66 -12.04
N ASN A 81 17.62 -4.31 -11.29
CA ASN A 81 16.72 -5.33 -11.80
C ASN A 81 15.56 -4.76 -12.64
N SER A 82 15.26 -3.46 -12.53
CA SER A 82 14.21 -2.80 -13.32
C SER A 82 14.74 -2.01 -14.51
N ALA A 83 16.06 -1.83 -14.64
CA ALA A 83 16.66 -1.09 -15.74
C ALA A 83 16.51 -1.86 -17.07
N GLY A 84 15.75 -1.26 -18.02
CA GLY A 84 15.56 -1.82 -19.37
C GLY A 84 14.36 -2.75 -19.55
N GLY A 85 13.52 -2.93 -18.54
CA GLY A 85 12.25 -3.65 -18.65
C GLY A 85 11.11 -2.81 -19.25
N PRO A 86 9.93 -3.42 -19.53
CA PRO A 86 8.75 -2.68 -19.92
C PRO A 86 8.40 -1.60 -18.89
N THR A 87 7.78 -0.53 -19.36
CA THR A 87 7.48 0.66 -18.55
C THR A 87 6.06 0.62 -17.97
N VAL A 88 5.88 1.10 -16.74
CA VAL A 88 4.56 1.23 -16.13
C VAL A 88 4.39 2.56 -15.40
N ALA A 89 3.22 3.16 -15.55
CA ALA A 89 2.76 4.31 -14.78
C ALA A 89 1.58 3.89 -13.89
N ASP A 90 1.62 4.25 -12.61
CA ASP A 90 0.63 3.85 -11.58
C ASP A 90 -0.14 5.08 -11.08
N PHE A 91 -1.45 5.11 -11.32
CA PHE A 91 -2.34 6.17 -10.86
C PHE A 91 -3.20 5.68 -9.69
N PHE A 92 -3.47 6.58 -8.74
CA PHE A 92 -4.02 6.19 -7.44
C PHE A 92 -3.14 5.15 -6.75
N SER A 93 -1.84 5.35 -6.86
CA SER A 93 -0.83 4.34 -6.56
C SER A 93 -0.81 3.88 -5.10
N GLY A 94 -1.39 4.68 -4.19
CA GLY A 94 -1.37 4.38 -2.77
C GLY A 94 0.06 4.21 -2.25
N CYS A 95 0.29 3.13 -1.55
CA CYS A 95 1.64 2.77 -1.12
C CYS A 95 2.40 1.88 -2.12
N GLY A 96 1.86 1.62 -3.32
CA GLY A 96 2.55 0.88 -4.36
C GLY A 96 2.33 -0.64 -4.38
N GLY A 97 1.18 -1.13 -3.94
CA GLY A 97 0.90 -2.58 -3.97
C GLY A 97 0.84 -3.16 -5.39
N LEU A 98 0.25 -2.44 -6.34
CA LEU A 98 0.29 -2.79 -7.77
C LEU A 98 1.72 -2.69 -8.30
N SER A 99 2.36 -1.54 -8.11
CA SER A 99 3.73 -1.27 -8.56
C SER A 99 4.75 -2.28 -8.06
N GLU A 100 4.65 -2.76 -6.81
CA GLU A 100 5.56 -3.78 -6.28
C GLU A 100 5.45 -5.10 -7.08
N GLY A 101 4.24 -5.51 -7.44
CA GLY A 101 4.05 -6.70 -8.28
C GLY A 101 4.62 -6.51 -9.70
N PHE A 102 4.45 -5.33 -10.30
CA PHE A 102 5.06 -4.99 -11.58
C PHE A 102 6.59 -4.96 -11.50
N THR A 103 7.16 -4.33 -10.46
CA THR A 103 8.61 -4.31 -10.21
C THR A 103 9.16 -5.73 -10.08
N GLN A 104 8.50 -6.59 -9.31
CA GLN A 104 8.90 -8.00 -9.16
C GLN A 104 8.78 -8.82 -10.45
N SER A 105 8.02 -8.33 -11.42
CA SER A 105 7.91 -8.90 -12.78
C SER A 105 8.90 -8.27 -13.78
N GLY A 106 9.78 -7.37 -13.29
CA GLY A 106 10.83 -6.74 -14.08
C GLY A 106 10.34 -5.59 -14.96
N TYR A 107 9.34 -4.83 -14.48
CA TYR A 107 8.93 -3.56 -15.07
C TYR A 107 9.68 -2.39 -14.41
N SER A 108 9.88 -1.33 -15.18
CA SER A 108 10.37 -0.05 -14.70
C SER A 108 9.20 0.88 -14.40
N ILE A 109 9.09 1.32 -13.14
CA ILE A 109 8.10 2.32 -12.76
C ILE A 109 8.58 3.69 -13.24
N VAL A 110 7.89 4.29 -14.20
CA VAL A 110 8.30 5.58 -14.78
C VAL A 110 7.49 6.76 -14.23
N PHE A 111 6.31 6.51 -13.70
CA PHE A 111 5.46 7.54 -13.13
C PHE A 111 4.50 6.97 -12.07
N ALA A 112 4.16 7.81 -11.08
CA ALA A 112 3.10 7.53 -10.13
C ALA A 112 2.32 8.80 -9.78
N ASN A 113 1.00 8.65 -9.50
CA ASN A 113 0.18 9.70 -8.94
C ASN A 113 -0.52 9.23 -7.66
N GLU A 114 -0.44 10.04 -6.63
CA GLU A 114 -1.11 9.81 -5.34
C GLU A 114 -1.46 11.15 -4.69
N ILE A 115 -2.68 11.30 -4.17
CA ILE A 115 -3.14 12.53 -3.52
C ILE A 115 -2.62 12.63 -2.08
N GLU A 116 -2.50 11.49 -1.39
CA GLU A 116 -2.06 11.40 -0.01
C GLU A 116 -0.54 11.38 0.07
N GLN A 117 0.03 12.50 0.49
CA GLN A 117 1.46 12.66 0.56
C GLN A 117 2.21 11.54 1.29
N THR A 118 1.72 11.14 2.46
CA THR A 118 2.36 10.07 3.24
C THR A 118 2.42 8.75 2.47
N PHE A 119 1.45 8.50 1.58
CA PHE A 119 1.42 7.32 0.73
C PHE A 119 2.42 7.47 -0.42
N ALA A 120 2.48 8.63 -1.04
CA ALA A 120 3.49 8.96 -2.05
C ALA A 120 4.93 8.85 -1.49
N GLU A 121 5.15 9.26 -0.23
CA GLU A 121 6.42 9.08 0.47
C GLU A 121 6.77 7.59 0.64
N THR A 122 5.79 6.76 0.99
CA THR A 122 5.98 5.30 1.07
C THR A 122 6.30 4.74 -0.31
N PHE A 123 5.54 5.15 -1.31
CA PHE A 123 5.76 4.73 -2.70
C PHE A 123 7.19 5.04 -3.14
N TYR A 124 7.62 6.29 -2.97
CA TYR A 124 8.94 6.73 -3.39
C TYR A 124 10.10 5.94 -2.77
N ILE A 125 10.02 5.66 -1.46
CA ILE A 125 11.07 4.91 -0.77
C ILE A 125 11.22 3.50 -1.32
N ASN A 126 10.11 2.86 -1.70
CA ASN A 126 10.12 1.47 -2.15
C ASN A 126 10.28 1.31 -3.66
N HIS A 127 9.93 2.35 -4.43
CA HIS A 127 9.98 2.33 -5.90
C HIS A 127 10.75 3.55 -6.39
N LYS A 128 12.05 3.51 -6.44
CA LYS A 128 12.89 4.62 -6.89
C LYS A 128 12.54 5.02 -8.34
N THR A 129 11.43 5.70 -8.51
CA THR A 129 11.08 6.31 -9.80
C THR A 129 12.02 7.45 -10.13
N ALA A 130 12.18 7.81 -11.40
CA ALA A 130 12.88 9.01 -11.80
C ALA A 130 12.39 10.24 -11.02
N VAL A 131 13.26 11.21 -10.75
CA VAL A 131 13.01 12.36 -9.87
C VAL A 131 11.71 13.11 -10.17
N ASP A 132 11.31 13.16 -11.42
CA ASP A 132 10.08 13.81 -11.88
C ASP A 132 8.89 12.84 -12.03
N GLY A 133 9.10 11.58 -11.65
CA GLY A 133 8.16 10.50 -11.88
C GLY A 133 7.06 10.35 -10.82
N ILE A 134 6.93 11.23 -9.82
CA ILE A 134 5.82 11.17 -8.87
C ILE A 134 5.10 12.51 -8.82
N HIS A 135 3.78 12.47 -9.02
CA HIS A 135 2.90 13.61 -8.80
C HIS A 135 2.08 13.41 -7.53
N VAL A 136 2.28 14.28 -6.55
CA VAL A 136 1.45 14.34 -5.34
C VAL A 136 0.38 15.38 -5.53
N GLY A 137 -0.85 14.94 -5.72
CA GLY A 137 -1.96 15.83 -5.97
C GLY A 137 -3.13 15.13 -6.64
N ASP A 138 -4.17 15.89 -6.91
CA ASP A 138 -5.36 15.39 -7.57
C ASP A 138 -5.05 14.99 -9.03
N ILE A 139 -5.61 13.87 -9.46
CA ILE A 139 -5.50 13.40 -10.83
C ILE A 139 -6.14 14.38 -11.85
N GLU A 140 -7.18 15.11 -11.43
CA GLU A 140 -7.79 16.16 -12.25
C GLU A 140 -6.76 17.24 -12.64
N GLU A 141 -5.87 17.62 -11.72
CA GLU A 141 -4.83 18.60 -12.01
C GLU A 141 -3.84 18.12 -13.07
N LEU A 142 -3.61 16.82 -13.18
CA LEU A 142 -2.69 16.27 -14.19
C LEU A 142 -3.20 16.51 -15.61
N HIS A 143 -4.48 16.23 -15.87
CA HIS A 143 -4.99 16.40 -17.23
C HIS A 143 -5.45 17.83 -17.54
N THR A 144 -5.71 18.68 -16.54
CA THR A 144 -6.13 20.07 -16.71
C THR A 144 -4.96 21.06 -16.67
N LYS A 145 -4.07 20.97 -15.66
CA LYS A 145 -3.00 21.94 -15.41
C LYS A 145 -1.60 21.42 -15.79
N HIS A 146 -1.39 20.09 -15.74
CA HIS A 146 -0.07 19.47 -15.91
C HIS A 146 -0.02 18.47 -17.07
N LYS A 147 -0.83 18.71 -18.11
CA LYS A 147 -0.96 17.83 -19.29
C LYS A 147 0.38 17.46 -19.91
N HIS A 148 1.36 18.37 -19.91
CA HIS A 148 2.70 18.12 -20.42
C HIS A 148 3.41 16.93 -19.75
N LYS A 149 3.14 16.66 -18.46
CA LYS A 149 3.69 15.48 -17.75
C LYS A 149 3.11 14.19 -18.30
N LEU A 150 1.81 14.17 -18.64
CA LEU A 150 1.16 13.02 -19.24
C LEU A 150 1.62 12.79 -20.69
N GLU A 151 1.88 13.87 -21.42
CA GLU A 151 2.38 13.79 -22.80
C GLU A 151 3.79 13.18 -22.88
N GLN A 152 4.61 13.36 -21.84
CA GLN A 152 5.92 12.70 -21.70
C GLN A 152 5.80 11.18 -21.49
N LEU A 153 4.64 10.71 -21.00
CA LEU A 153 4.34 9.30 -20.78
C LEU A 153 3.73 8.61 -22.02
N ARG A 154 3.61 9.31 -23.15
CA ARG A 154 3.07 8.70 -24.36
C ARG A 154 3.83 7.44 -24.72
N ASN A 155 3.07 6.39 -25.06
CA ASN A 155 3.59 5.07 -25.40
C ASN A 155 4.24 4.29 -24.24
N VAL A 156 4.01 4.68 -22.98
CA VAL A 156 4.29 3.81 -21.85
C VAL A 156 3.61 2.45 -22.09
N ASP A 157 4.28 1.36 -21.73
CA ASP A 157 3.75 0.03 -22.03
C ASP A 157 2.45 -0.23 -21.25
N VAL A 158 2.43 0.06 -19.96
CA VAL A 158 1.28 -0.19 -19.10
C VAL A 158 0.92 1.06 -18.29
N VAL A 159 -0.37 1.38 -18.21
CA VAL A 159 -0.90 2.26 -17.18
C VAL A 159 -1.77 1.41 -16.25
N CYS A 160 -1.51 1.42 -14.96
CA CYS A 160 -2.35 0.76 -13.98
C CYS A 160 -2.95 1.76 -13.00
N GLY A 161 -4.08 1.39 -12.38
CA GLY A 161 -4.70 2.23 -11.37
C GLY A 161 -5.90 1.59 -10.69
N GLY A 162 -6.18 2.06 -9.47
CA GLY A 162 -7.35 1.70 -8.70
C GLY A 162 -8.20 2.93 -8.37
N PRO A 163 -8.92 3.54 -9.34
CA PRO A 163 -9.71 4.73 -9.07
C PRO A 163 -10.74 4.46 -7.96
N PRO A 164 -10.88 5.33 -6.93
CA PRO A 164 -11.79 5.11 -5.81
C PRO A 164 -13.23 4.97 -6.28
N CYS A 165 -13.87 3.87 -5.87
CA CYS A 165 -15.24 3.52 -6.22
C CYS A 165 -16.15 3.59 -4.99
N GLN A 166 -16.17 4.71 -4.29
CA GLN A 166 -16.93 4.83 -3.04
C GLN A 166 -18.45 4.91 -3.28
N GLY A 167 -18.91 5.34 -4.45
CA GLY A 167 -20.31 5.29 -4.86
C GLY A 167 -20.83 3.87 -5.16
N PHE A 168 -19.94 2.89 -5.39
CA PHE A 168 -20.27 1.53 -5.82
C PHE A 168 -20.05 0.48 -4.73
N SER A 169 -19.52 0.85 -3.56
CA SER A 169 -19.33 -0.08 -2.46
C SER A 169 -20.67 -0.56 -1.91
N THR A 170 -20.85 -1.88 -1.81
CA THR A 170 -22.01 -2.50 -1.15
C THR A 170 -22.15 -2.13 0.32
N ALA A 171 -21.11 -1.58 0.93
CA ALA A 171 -21.10 -1.08 2.30
C ALA A 171 -21.74 0.32 2.43
N ASN A 172 -21.89 1.06 1.34
CA ASN A 172 -22.51 2.38 1.35
C ASN A 172 -23.99 2.28 0.96
N ARG A 173 -24.89 2.43 1.95
CA ARG A 173 -26.36 2.33 1.76
C ARG A 173 -26.98 3.56 1.07
N GLN A 174 -26.25 4.66 0.93
CA GLN A 174 -26.72 5.87 0.23
C GLN A 174 -26.18 5.89 -1.20
N ARG A 175 -26.99 5.42 -2.14
CA ARG A 175 -26.72 5.50 -3.58
C ARG A 175 -27.11 6.88 -4.08
N LEU A 176 -26.14 7.76 -4.27
CA LEU A 176 -26.32 9.00 -5.03
C LEU A 176 -25.82 8.75 -6.46
N ILE A 177 -26.70 8.92 -7.43
CA ILE A 177 -26.39 8.78 -8.88
C ILE A 177 -25.34 9.82 -9.31
N ASP A 178 -25.31 10.99 -8.65
CA ASP A 178 -24.33 12.08 -8.86
C ASP A 178 -23.27 12.15 -7.77
N ASP A 179 -22.70 11.03 -7.33
CA ASP A 179 -21.61 11.05 -6.36
C ASP A 179 -20.36 11.68 -7.00
N PRO A 180 -19.83 12.81 -6.45
CA PRO A 180 -18.63 13.48 -6.98
C PRO A 180 -17.43 12.54 -7.18
N ARG A 181 -17.41 11.41 -6.48
CA ARG A 181 -16.33 10.42 -6.54
C ARG A 181 -16.36 9.57 -7.82
N ASN A 182 -17.44 9.63 -8.62
CA ASN A 182 -17.48 9.03 -9.95
C ASN A 182 -16.62 9.83 -10.96
N HIS A 183 -16.29 11.09 -10.65
CA HIS A 183 -15.41 11.91 -11.48
C HIS A 183 -14.00 11.32 -11.56
N LEU A 184 -13.45 10.78 -10.48
CA LEU A 184 -12.08 10.25 -10.45
C LEU A 184 -11.85 9.08 -11.43
N TYR A 185 -12.86 8.26 -11.67
CA TYR A 185 -12.79 7.24 -12.72
C TYR A 185 -12.72 7.87 -14.11
N ARG A 186 -13.51 8.92 -14.38
CA ARG A 186 -13.48 9.66 -15.66
C ARG A 186 -12.18 10.44 -15.84
N ASP A 187 -11.65 11.02 -14.77
CA ASP A 187 -10.33 11.67 -14.79
C ASP A 187 -9.23 10.66 -15.15
N TYR A 188 -9.34 9.42 -14.66
CA TYR A 188 -8.46 8.35 -15.09
C TYR A 188 -8.58 8.06 -16.59
N LEU A 189 -9.78 8.02 -17.15
CA LEU A 189 -9.98 7.88 -18.60
C LEU A 189 -9.41 9.07 -19.40
N ASN A 190 -9.55 10.30 -18.89
CA ASN A 190 -8.90 11.49 -19.46
C ASN A 190 -7.38 11.33 -19.51
N VAL A 191 -6.78 10.87 -18.42
CA VAL A 191 -5.33 10.57 -18.36
C VAL A 191 -4.95 9.52 -19.40
N LEU A 192 -5.70 8.43 -19.49
CA LEU A 192 -5.47 7.36 -20.48
C LEU A 192 -5.58 7.88 -21.93
N SER A 193 -6.50 8.81 -22.21
CA SER A 193 -6.69 9.41 -23.55
C SER A 193 -5.48 10.23 -24.00
N ILE A 194 -4.75 10.83 -23.05
CA ILE A 194 -3.54 11.63 -23.32
C ILE A 194 -2.31 10.73 -23.46
N ILE A 195 -2.14 9.77 -22.54
CA ILE A 195 -0.97 8.87 -22.50
C ILE A 195 -1.01 7.86 -23.65
N ARG A 196 -2.18 7.30 -23.95
CA ARG A 196 -2.34 6.25 -24.97
C ARG A 196 -1.43 5.05 -24.75
N PRO A 197 -1.46 4.40 -23.56
CA PRO A 197 -0.58 3.25 -23.25
C PRO A 197 -0.87 2.05 -24.17
N LYS A 198 0.06 1.10 -24.27
CA LYS A 198 -0.21 -0.17 -24.98
C LYS A 198 -1.27 -1.00 -24.25
N PHE A 199 -1.16 -1.08 -22.90
CA PHE A 199 -2.11 -1.74 -22.01
C PHE A 199 -2.55 -0.80 -20.90
N PHE A 200 -3.79 -0.96 -20.44
CA PHE A 200 -4.17 -0.38 -19.16
C PHE A 200 -4.92 -1.36 -18.29
N LEU A 201 -4.83 -1.16 -16.99
CA LEU A 201 -5.44 -1.97 -15.95
C LEU A 201 -6.27 -1.09 -15.03
N ILE A 202 -7.50 -1.53 -14.72
CA ILE A 202 -8.32 -0.96 -13.65
C ILE A 202 -8.56 -2.04 -12.60
N GLU A 203 -8.14 -1.77 -11.35
CA GLU A 203 -8.48 -2.60 -10.19
C GLU A 203 -9.60 -1.93 -9.40
N ASN A 204 -10.57 -2.74 -8.94
CA ASN A 204 -11.63 -2.20 -8.08
C ASN A 204 -12.30 -3.27 -7.21
N VAL A 205 -13.24 -2.84 -6.36
CA VAL A 205 -14.12 -3.74 -5.63
C VAL A 205 -15.10 -4.44 -6.57
N ILE A 206 -15.57 -5.63 -6.17
CA ILE A 206 -16.49 -6.45 -6.98
C ILE A 206 -17.77 -5.72 -7.39
N GLY A 207 -18.19 -4.70 -6.63
CA GLY A 207 -19.37 -3.90 -6.93
C GLY A 207 -19.30 -3.12 -8.25
N MET A 208 -18.09 -2.85 -8.76
CA MET A 208 -17.87 -2.13 -10.02
C MET A 208 -18.43 -2.89 -11.25
N ALA A 209 -18.46 -4.22 -11.18
CA ALA A 209 -19.01 -5.04 -12.27
C ALA A 209 -20.49 -4.74 -12.59
N LYS A 210 -21.25 -4.15 -11.67
CA LYS A 210 -22.64 -3.74 -11.91
C LYS A 210 -22.78 -2.56 -12.88
N ARG A 211 -21.67 -1.92 -13.21
CA ARG A 211 -21.59 -0.77 -14.11
C ARG A 211 -20.80 -1.09 -15.39
N LEU A 212 -20.74 -2.37 -15.76
CA LEU A 212 -19.92 -2.80 -16.91
C LEU A 212 -20.36 -2.14 -18.21
N ASP A 213 -21.68 -1.94 -18.40
CA ASP A 213 -22.21 -1.29 -19.60
C ASP A 213 -21.81 0.20 -19.65
N ASP A 214 -21.91 0.92 -18.51
CA ASP A 214 -21.46 2.31 -18.43
C ASP A 214 -19.93 2.43 -18.66
N ILE A 215 -19.16 1.49 -18.09
CA ILE A 215 -17.69 1.44 -18.27
C ILE A 215 -17.36 1.23 -19.75
N LYS A 216 -18.10 0.38 -20.45
CA LYS A 216 -17.92 0.13 -21.87
C LYS A 216 -18.18 1.38 -22.71
N GLU A 217 -19.29 2.07 -22.44
CA GLU A 217 -19.65 3.33 -23.10
C GLU A 217 -18.62 4.42 -22.84
N ASP A 218 -18.19 4.60 -21.57
CA ASP A 218 -17.18 5.56 -21.19
C ASP A 218 -15.83 5.26 -21.88
N ILE A 219 -15.37 4.01 -21.92
CA ILE A 219 -14.14 3.63 -22.62
C ILE A 219 -14.21 4.00 -24.10
N SER A 220 -15.30 3.67 -24.79
CA SER A 220 -15.49 4.04 -26.20
C SER A 220 -15.51 5.56 -26.39
N THR A 221 -16.17 6.30 -25.50
CA THR A 221 -16.27 7.77 -25.56
C THR A 221 -14.91 8.44 -25.37
N TYR A 222 -14.12 8.02 -24.38
CA TYR A 222 -12.85 8.70 -24.03
C TYR A 222 -11.66 8.19 -24.82
N LEU A 223 -11.63 6.90 -25.19
CA LEU A 223 -10.47 6.25 -25.79
C LEU A 223 -10.70 5.83 -27.26
N GLY A 224 -11.94 5.85 -27.73
CA GLY A 224 -12.34 5.35 -29.04
C GLY A 224 -12.34 3.83 -29.10
N ASP A 225 -12.45 3.28 -30.32
CA ASP A 225 -12.57 1.84 -30.56
C ASP A 225 -11.21 1.10 -30.64
N ASP A 226 -10.11 1.82 -30.42
CA ASP A 226 -8.76 1.25 -30.48
C ASP A 226 -8.51 0.26 -29.33
N TYR A 227 -9.16 0.45 -28.19
CA TYR A 227 -8.95 -0.39 -27.04
C TYR A 227 -10.00 -1.50 -26.96
N LYS A 228 -9.52 -2.74 -26.94
CA LYS A 228 -10.31 -3.90 -26.56
C LYS A 228 -10.04 -4.25 -25.10
N PHE A 229 -11.07 -4.61 -24.34
CA PHE A 229 -10.91 -4.98 -22.94
C PHE A 229 -11.67 -6.26 -22.59
N ALA A 230 -11.23 -6.90 -21.52
CA ALA A 230 -11.95 -7.95 -20.80
C ALA A 230 -11.92 -7.69 -19.31
N THR A 231 -12.79 -8.34 -18.58
CA THR A 231 -12.90 -8.22 -17.12
C THR A 231 -12.99 -9.59 -16.48
N ASP A 232 -12.41 -9.71 -15.29
CA ASP A 232 -12.54 -10.91 -14.46
C ASP A 232 -12.51 -10.56 -12.97
N PHE A 233 -12.91 -11.52 -12.15
CA PHE A 233 -12.82 -11.46 -10.70
C PHE A 233 -11.67 -12.30 -10.19
N LEU A 234 -10.57 -11.66 -9.84
CA LEU A 234 -9.42 -12.36 -9.29
C LEU A 234 -9.53 -12.52 -7.77
N SER A 235 -9.22 -13.71 -7.29
CA SER A 235 -9.24 -14.07 -5.88
C SER A 235 -7.81 -14.23 -5.35
N ALA A 236 -7.44 -13.46 -4.33
CA ALA A 236 -6.08 -13.46 -3.78
C ALA A 236 -5.55 -14.85 -3.36
N PRO A 237 -6.38 -15.76 -2.80
CA PRO A 237 -5.96 -17.13 -2.55
C PRO A 237 -5.42 -17.88 -3.76
N ASP A 238 -5.91 -17.60 -4.95
CA ASP A 238 -5.49 -18.29 -6.18
C ASP A 238 -4.03 -17.96 -6.56
N PHE A 239 -3.48 -16.91 -5.94
CA PHE A 239 -2.10 -16.47 -6.07
C PHE A 239 -1.24 -16.84 -4.86
N GLY A 240 -1.72 -17.74 -3.99
CA GLY A 240 -1.02 -18.14 -2.76
C GLY A 240 -0.95 -17.02 -1.72
N VAL A 241 -1.95 -16.14 -1.67
CA VAL A 241 -2.10 -15.10 -0.63
C VAL A 241 -2.99 -15.63 0.49
N PRO A 242 -2.58 -15.60 1.77
CA PRO A 242 -3.36 -16.16 2.89
C PRO A 242 -4.51 -15.24 3.33
N GLN A 243 -5.31 -14.74 2.35
CA GLN A 243 -6.38 -13.77 2.58
C GLN A 243 -7.56 -14.01 1.64
N LYS A 244 -8.77 -13.97 2.19
CA LYS A 244 -10.04 -14.05 1.44
C LYS A 244 -10.38 -12.69 0.82
N ARG A 245 -9.63 -12.26 -0.23
CA ARG A 245 -9.83 -10.98 -0.94
C ARG A 245 -10.14 -11.24 -2.40
N LYS A 246 -11.24 -10.69 -2.91
CA LYS A 246 -11.65 -10.76 -4.32
C LYS A 246 -11.72 -9.36 -4.92
N ARG A 247 -11.24 -9.19 -6.14
CA ARG A 247 -11.19 -7.91 -6.84
C ARG A 247 -11.71 -8.04 -8.27
N PHE A 248 -12.39 -6.99 -8.71
CA PHE A 248 -12.70 -6.78 -10.11
C PHE A 248 -11.45 -6.23 -10.80
N ILE A 249 -11.07 -6.86 -11.91
CA ILE A 249 -9.95 -6.46 -12.74
C ILE A 249 -10.45 -6.26 -14.16
N LEU A 250 -10.11 -5.11 -14.75
CA LEU A 250 -10.30 -4.84 -16.16
C LEU A 250 -8.90 -4.68 -16.79
N ILE A 251 -8.64 -5.41 -17.87
CA ILE A 251 -7.42 -5.27 -18.68
C ILE A 251 -7.83 -4.91 -20.09
N ALA A 252 -7.24 -3.84 -20.59
CA ALA A 252 -7.46 -3.38 -21.96
C ALA A 252 -6.14 -3.20 -22.71
N ASN A 253 -6.18 -3.34 -24.05
CA ASN A 253 -5.03 -3.07 -24.89
C ASN A 253 -5.44 -2.55 -26.27
N ARG A 254 -4.50 -1.86 -26.93
CA ARG A 254 -4.60 -1.38 -28.32
C ARG A 254 -3.60 -2.04 -29.27
N VAL A 255 -2.95 -3.09 -28.83
CA VAL A 255 -1.90 -3.81 -29.63
C VAL A 255 -2.45 -5.03 -30.36
N GLY A 256 -3.76 -5.21 -30.37
CA GLY A 256 -4.45 -6.26 -31.13
C GLY A 256 -4.52 -7.62 -30.44
N VAL A 257 -4.08 -7.72 -29.17
CA VAL A 257 -4.23 -8.94 -28.37
C VAL A 257 -5.67 -9.09 -27.93
N ASN A 258 -6.23 -10.31 -27.97
CA ASN A 258 -7.52 -10.57 -27.35
C ASN A 258 -7.37 -10.48 -25.83
N PRO A 259 -8.05 -9.54 -25.13
CA PRO A 259 -7.85 -9.36 -23.68
C PRO A 259 -8.22 -10.59 -22.84
N SER A 260 -9.10 -11.47 -23.34
CA SER A 260 -9.44 -12.72 -22.65
C SER A 260 -8.25 -13.69 -22.59
N ASP A 261 -7.36 -13.66 -23.59
CA ASP A 261 -6.15 -14.49 -23.61
C ASP A 261 -5.18 -14.08 -22.52
N ILE A 262 -5.13 -12.77 -22.18
CA ILE A 262 -4.32 -12.25 -21.09
C ILE A 262 -4.79 -12.86 -19.75
N PHE A 263 -6.09 -12.91 -19.50
CA PHE A 263 -6.64 -13.54 -18.30
C PHE A 263 -6.33 -15.04 -18.23
N SER A 264 -6.38 -15.74 -19.36
CA SER A 264 -6.09 -17.18 -19.42
C SER A 264 -4.63 -17.53 -19.14
N THR A 265 -3.71 -16.58 -19.37
CA THR A 265 -2.26 -16.76 -19.10
C THR A 265 -1.83 -16.30 -17.71
N ILE A 266 -2.75 -15.76 -16.87
CA ILE A 266 -2.44 -15.41 -15.50
C ILE A 266 -2.08 -16.66 -14.70
N SER A 267 -0.84 -16.74 -14.24
CA SER A 267 -0.33 -17.89 -13.50
C SER A 267 -0.94 -17.97 -12.10
N HIS A 268 -1.58 -19.09 -11.79
CA HIS A 268 -2.12 -19.39 -10.47
C HIS A 268 -1.09 -20.13 -9.60
N SER A 269 -1.17 -19.93 -8.29
CA SER A 269 -0.31 -20.65 -7.34
C SER A 269 -0.87 -22.05 -7.08
N HIS A 270 -0.03 -23.06 -7.19
CA HIS A 270 -0.37 -24.44 -6.75
C HIS A 270 -0.34 -24.61 -5.22
N LYS A 271 0.22 -23.62 -4.49
CA LYS A 271 0.36 -23.66 -3.04
C LYS A 271 -0.69 -22.79 -2.38
N THR A 272 -1.30 -23.32 -1.33
CA THR A 272 -2.25 -22.60 -0.48
C THR A 272 -1.62 -22.34 0.88
N TYR A 273 -1.83 -21.12 1.39
CA TYR A 273 -1.29 -20.71 2.68
C TYR A 273 -2.40 -20.28 3.63
N ALA A 274 -2.26 -20.63 4.88
CA ALA A 274 -3.07 -20.17 6.00
C ALA A 274 -2.39 -18.96 6.68
N LEU A 275 -3.10 -18.29 7.56
CA LEU A 275 -2.61 -17.12 8.30
C LEU A 275 -1.29 -17.39 9.05
N LYS A 276 -1.14 -18.59 9.67
CA LYS A 276 0.08 -18.97 10.39
C LYS A 276 1.35 -18.82 9.57
N HIS A 277 1.29 -19.05 8.25
CA HIS A 277 2.48 -18.92 7.38
C HIS A 277 2.93 -17.46 7.25
N ALA A 278 1.99 -16.49 7.26
CA ALA A 278 2.33 -15.06 7.23
C ALA A 278 2.85 -14.56 8.60
N LEU A 279 2.41 -15.16 9.70
CA LEU A 279 2.79 -14.75 11.05
C LEU A 279 4.11 -15.34 11.53
N GLN A 280 4.58 -16.42 10.91
CA GLN A 280 5.77 -17.15 11.32
C GLN A 280 7.04 -16.28 11.25
N GLY A 281 7.94 -16.47 12.23
CA GLY A 281 9.24 -15.79 12.26
C GLY A 281 9.21 -14.34 12.71
N LEU A 282 8.04 -13.74 12.94
CA LEU A 282 7.93 -12.42 13.56
C LEU A 282 8.11 -12.48 15.08
N PRO A 283 8.80 -11.52 15.70
CA PRO A 283 8.86 -11.41 17.16
C PRO A 283 7.47 -11.36 17.78
N LYS A 284 7.30 -12.01 18.93
CA LYS A 284 6.05 -11.91 19.68
C LYS A 284 5.91 -10.53 20.28
N LEU A 285 4.74 -9.93 20.16
CA LEU A 285 4.42 -8.62 20.75
C LEU A 285 3.40 -8.77 21.87
N GLY A 286 3.55 -7.99 22.92
CA GLY A 286 2.54 -7.81 23.95
C GLY A 286 1.58 -6.66 23.66
N PRO A 287 0.51 -6.51 24.45
CA PRO A 287 -0.41 -5.40 24.31
C PRO A 287 0.25 -4.06 24.69
N LYS A 288 -0.04 -3.00 23.92
CA LYS A 288 0.40 -1.64 24.25
C LYS A 288 -0.69 -0.92 25.02
N LYS A 289 -0.44 -0.62 26.30
CA LYS A 289 -1.41 0.04 27.21
C LYS A 289 -1.26 1.57 27.27
N ILE A 290 -0.18 2.13 26.73
CA ILE A 290 0.09 3.57 26.77
C ILE A 290 -0.49 4.23 25.52
N LYS A 291 -1.45 5.13 25.74
CA LYS A 291 -2.09 5.91 24.67
C LYS A 291 -1.18 7.08 24.24
N ASN A 292 -1.33 7.52 22.99
CA ASN A 292 -0.63 8.68 22.42
C ASN A 292 0.92 8.63 22.47
N ALA A 293 1.50 7.45 22.70
CA ALA A 293 2.94 7.23 22.71
C ALA A 293 3.41 6.59 21.39
N SER A 294 3.29 7.33 20.28
CA SER A 294 3.64 6.83 18.95
C SER A 294 5.12 6.51 18.77
N THR A 295 5.98 7.25 19.48
CA THR A 295 7.44 7.09 19.47
C THR A 295 7.96 6.00 20.41
N LEU A 296 7.12 5.51 21.34
CA LEU A 296 7.53 4.47 22.27
C LEU A 296 7.82 3.16 21.53
N GLU A 297 9.01 2.62 21.72
CA GLU A 297 9.50 1.37 21.14
C GLU A 297 10.23 0.56 22.20
N ASN A 298 9.94 -0.70 22.29
CA ASN A 298 10.61 -1.70 23.12
C ASN A 298 10.23 -3.11 22.66
N GLU A 299 10.85 -4.13 23.24
CA GLU A 299 10.62 -5.54 22.90
C GLU A 299 9.17 -5.98 23.05
N THR A 300 8.42 -5.42 24.02
CA THR A 300 7.03 -5.78 24.25
C THR A 300 6.12 -5.25 23.15
N ILE A 301 6.27 -3.99 22.76
CA ILE A 301 5.34 -3.34 21.80
C ILE A 301 5.88 -3.33 20.38
N GLY A 302 7.14 -3.70 20.18
CA GLY A 302 7.81 -3.75 18.88
C GLY A 302 8.42 -2.44 18.44
N TYR A 303 8.99 -2.47 17.24
CA TYR A 303 9.78 -1.41 16.66
C TYR A 303 9.33 -1.08 15.23
N LYS A 304 9.59 0.14 14.81
CA LYS A 304 9.42 0.54 13.40
C LYS A 304 10.43 -0.19 12.50
N ILE A 305 11.64 -0.43 13.03
CA ILE A 305 12.67 -1.21 12.38
C ILE A 305 13.12 -2.28 13.39
N THR A 306 12.96 -3.54 13.01
CA THR A 306 13.30 -4.69 13.85
C THR A 306 14.38 -5.50 13.17
N LYS A 307 15.47 -5.82 13.88
CA LYS A 307 16.48 -6.76 13.38
C LYS A 307 15.87 -8.16 13.32
N THR A 308 16.08 -8.88 12.23
CA THR A 308 15.64 -10.28 12.12
C THR A 308 16.45 -11.16 13.08
N GLY A 309 15.77 -12.08 13.75
CA GLY A 309 16.44 -13.17 14.49
C GLY A 309 16.84 -14.30 13.56
N ASP A 310 17.32 -15.40 14.17
CA ASP A 310 17.64 -16.63 13.45
C ASP A 310 16.45 -17.15 12.64
N ASP A 311 16.77 -17.56 11.43
CA ASP A 311 15.90 -17.75 10.29
C ASP A 311 14.83 -18.84 10.53
N LYS A 312 13.63 -18.47 11.00
CA LYS A 312 12.44 -19.32 10.96
C LYS A 312 11.60 -18.99 9.72
N SER A 313 12.26 -18.91 8.57
CA SER A 313 11.62 -18.71 7.27
C SER A 313 10.81 -19.95 6.91
N ASN A 314 9.65 -19.73 6.32
CA ASN A 314 8.90 -20.76 5.62
C ASN A 314 8.82 -20.41 4.13
N ASP A 315 8.29 -21.32 3.36
CA ASP A 315 8.13 -21.18 1.94
C ASP A 315 7.33 -19.90 1.54
N TYR A 316 6.30 -19.54 2.31
CA TYR A 316 5.55 -18.29 2.07
C TYR A 316 6.42 -17.05 2.29
N ILE A 317 7.13 -16.99 3.40
CA ILE A 317 8.02 -15.85 3.73
C ILE A 317 9.16 -15.74 2.73
N SER A 318 9.75 -16.87 2.34
CA SER A 318 10.77 -16.90 1.28
C SER A 318 10.23 -16.33 -0.03
N HIS A 319 9.01 -16.70 -0.43
CA HIS A 319 8.41 -16.20 -1.66
C HIS A 319 8.08 -14.70 -1.64
N ILE A 320 7.52 -14.17 -0.54
CA ILE A 320 7.21 -12.73 -0.49
C ILE A 320 8.47 -11.87 -0.43
N ASN A 321 9.57 -12.41 0.05
CA ASN A 321 10.87 -11.75 0.14
C ASN A 321 11.78 -12.06 -1.08
N ASN A 322 11.25 -12.67 -2.15
CA ASN A 322 12.01 -13.09 -3.34
C ASN A 322 13.27 -13.93 -3.00
N ASN A 323 13.17 -14.79 -2.00
CA ASN A 323 14.25 -15.61 -1.43
C ASN A 323 15.44 -14.81 -0.87
N ALA A 324 15.28 -13.49 -0.68
CA ALA A 324 16.32 -12.66 -0.08
C ALA A 324 16.41 -12.92 1.44
N LYS A 325 17.64 -13.01 1.97
CA LYS A 325 17.90 -13.00 3.41
C LYS A 325 17.86 -11.55 3.89
N LEU A 326 16.77 -11.18 4.54
CA LEU A 326 16.60 -9.84 5.08
C LEU A 326 17.20 -9.73 6.47
N GLN A 327 17.93 -8.65 6.74
CA GLN A 327 18.47 -8.35 8.06
C GLN A 327 17.50 -7.59 8.94
N PHE A 328 16.49 -6.93 8.32
CA PHE A 328 15.49 -6.13 9.02
C PHE A 328 14.08 -6.39 8.51
N ILE A 329 13.15 -6.21 9.43
CA ILE A 329 11.71 -6.20 9.21
C ILE A 329 11.20 -4.82 9.61
N PHE A 330 10.37 -4.20 8.77
CA PHE A 330 9.87 -2.86 9.04
C PHE A 330 8.43 -2.89 9.55
N ASN A 331 8.07 -1.88 10.35
CA ASN A 331 6.72 -1.61 10.84
C ASN A 331 6.09 -2.76 11.66
N HIS A 332 6.92 -3.55 12.39
CA HIS A 332 6.41 -4.58 13.30
C HIS A 332 6.26 -3.99 14.71
N LYS A 333 5.17 -3.27 14.91
CA LYS A 333 4.90 -2.51 16.13
C LYS A 333 3.43 -2.56 16.46
N ASN A 334 3.08 -2.79 17.75
CA ASN A 334 1.70 -2.90 18.18
C ASN A 334 1.06 -1.53 18.43
N ARG A 335 -0.26 -1.44 18.23
CA ARG A 335 -1.05 -0.25 18.54
C ARG A 335 -1.57 -0.28 19.99
N TYR A 336 -2.05 0.86 20.45
CA TYR A 336 -2.75 0.97 21.75
C TYR A 336 -4.04 0.13 21.75
N ASN A 337 -4.24 -0.60 22.85
CA ASN A 337 -5.50 -1.23 23.21
C ASN A 337 -5.78 -0.92 24.68
N ASN A 338 -7.03 -0.68 25.04
CA ASN A 338 -7.44 -0.52 26.43
C ASN A 338 -7.53 -1.87 27.15
N ASP A 339 -7.57 -1.86 28.49
CA ASP A 339 -7.54 -3.10 29.29
C ASP A 339 -8.71 -4.04 28.98
N ARG A 340 -9.92 -3.47 28.77
CA ARG A 340 -11.10 -4.27 28.37
C ARG A 340 -10.91 -4.98 27.04
N ASP A 341 -10.41 -4.27 26.03
CA ASP A 341 -10.18 -4.89 24.71
C ASP A 341 -9.12 -5.98 24.82
N ILE A 342 -8.05 -5.77 25.60
CA ILE A 342 -7.01 -6.77 25.85
C ILE A 342 -7.62 -8.02 26.53
N GLU A 343 -8.50 -7.82 27.49
CA GLU A 343 -9.20 -8.93 28.16
C GLU A 343 -10.13 -9.68 27.21
N ILE A 344 -10.91 -8.98 26.38
CA ILE A 344 -11.73 -9.56 25.32
C ILE A 344 -10.84 -10.40 24.38
N PHE A 345 -9.73 -9.85 23.92
CA PHE A 345 -8.80 -10.56 23.02
C PHE A 345 -8.21 -11.81 23.66
N GLY A 346 -7.91 -11.76 24.96
CA GLY A 346 -7.42 -12.90 25.73
C GLY A 346 -8.43 -14.04 25.85
N ARG A 347 -9.69 -13.69 26.22
CA ARG A 347 -10.76 -14.67 26.47
C ARG A 347 -11.31 -15.34 25.21
N MET A 348 -11.30 -14.64 24.08
CA MET A 348 -11.87 -15.18 22.83
C MET A 348 -11.05 -16.37 22.31
N PRO A 349 -11.68 -17.51 21.96
CA PRO A 349 -11.01 -18.55 21.21
C PRO A 349 -10.83 -18.15 19.73
N GLN A 350 -9.89 -18.80 19.02
CA GLN A 350 -9.69 -18.59 17.59
C GLN A 350 -10.98 -18.87 16.79
N GLY A 351 -11.27 -18.04 15.80
CA GLY A 351 -12.48 -18.12 14.98
C GLY A 351 -13.74 -17.48 15.62
N ALA A 352 -13.69 -17.09 16.90
CA ALA A 352 -14.82 -16.49 17.58
C ALA A 352 -15.07 -15.04 17.15
N ASN A 353 -16.33 -14.62 17.21
CA ASN A 353 -16.78 -13.25 16.97
C ASN A 353 -17.39 -12.62 18.23
N SER A 354 -17.94 -11.41 18.10
CA SER A 354 -18.52 -10.64 19.22
C SER A 354 -19.70 -11.31 19.95
N LEU A 355 -20.25 -12.39 19.43
CA LEU A 355 -21.38 -13.12 20.05
C LEU A 355 -20.91 -14.28 20.93
N HIS A 356 -19.62 -14.52 21.04
CA HIS A 356 -19.10 -15.66 21.79
C HIS A 356 -19.37 -15.52 23.30
N HIS A 357 -19.83 -16.57 23.95
CA HIS A 357 -20.22 -16.57 25.35
C HIS A 357 -19.10 -16.17 26.32
N SER A 358 -17.82 -16.46 25.98
CA SER A 358 -16.67 -16.15 26.84
C SER A 358 -16.44 -14.65 27.11
N ILE A 359 -17.09 -13.78 26.36
CA ILE A 359 -16.94 -12.33 26.44
C ILE A 359 -18.27 -11.60 26.65
N ALA A 360 -19.37 -12.32 26.85
CA ALA A 360 -20.71 -11.74 26.93
C ALA A 360 -20.85 -10.72 28.09
N ASP A 361 -20.16 -10.96 29.18
CA ASP A 361 -20.15 -10.12 30.41
C ASP A 361 -19.38 -8.79 30.23
N ILE A 362 -18.41 -8.73 29.34
CA ILE A 362 -17.53 -7.56 29.15
C ILE A 362 -17.71 -6.85 27.80
N MET A 363 -18.64 -7.32 26.96
CA MET A 363 -18.86 -6.79 25.63
C MET A 363 -19.43 -5.37 25.65
N PRO A 364 -18.73 -4.34 25.09
CA PRO A 364 -19.13 -2.93 25.25
C PRO A 364 -20.42 -2.55 24.49
N TYR A 365 -20.86 -3.37 23.54
CA TYR A 365 -21.98 -3.06 22.64
C TYR A 365 -22.97 -4.22 22.53
N ALA A 366 -23.23 -4.92 23.62
CA ALA A 366 -24.07 -6.12 23.65
C ALA A 366 -25.42 -5.95 22.92
N GLY A 367 -26.10 -4.81 23.10
CA GLY A 367 -27.36 -4.50 22.42
C GLY A 367 -27.29 -4.27 20.90
N ARG A 368 -26.09 -4.11 20.33
CA ARG A 368 -25.86 -3.89 18.88
C ARG A 368 -25.09 -5.03 18.21
N ASN A 369 -24.73 -6.07 18.93
CA ASN A 369 -23.92 -7.19 18.41
C ASN A 369 -24.61 -7.94 17.28
N HIS A 370 -25.94 -7.96 17.22
CA HIS A 370 -26.71 -8.58 16.15
C HIS A 370 -26.50 -7.87 14.78
N MET A 371 -26.18 -6.56 14.77
CA MET A 371 -25.93 -5.78 13.57
C MET A 371 -24.46 -5.85 13.10
N PHE A 372 -23.53 -6.01 14.06
CA PHE A 372 -22.08 -5.95 13.80
C PHE A 372 -21.35 -7.15 14.43
N LYS A 373 -21.74 -8.36 14.03
CA LYS A 373 -21.20 -9.62 14.56
C LYS A 373 -19.66 -9.71 14.50
N ASP A 374 -19.06 -9.09 13.49
CA ASP A 374 -17.63 -9.13 13.24
C ASP A 374 -16.84 -7.97 13.86
N LYS A 375 -17.47 -7.12 14.70
CA LYS A 375 -16.77 -5.99 15.30
C LYS A 375 -15.57 -6.43 16.15
N TYR A 376 -15.69 -7.55 16.84
CA TYR A 376 -14.58 -8.29 17.44
C TYR A 376 -14.51 -9.66 16.76
N PHE A 377 -13.37 -9.97 16.20
CA PHE A 377 -13.16 -11.26 15.57
C PHE A 377 -11.72 -11.73 15.79
N LYS A 378 -11.57 -12.88 16.48
CA LYS A 378 -10.26 -13.49 16.68
C LYS A 378 -9.96 -14.41 15.52
N LEU A 379 -8.89 -14.09 14.80
CA LEU A 379 -8.48 -14.84 13.62
C LEU A 379 -8.13 -16.28 13.98
N ASN A 380 -8.31 -17.19 13.00
CA ASN A 380 -7.87 -18.58 13.12
C ASN A 380 -6.58 -18.74 12.33
N GLU A 381 -5.51 -19.20 12.98
CA GLU A 381 -4.19 -19.34 12.35
C GLU A 381 -4.15 -20.40 11.25
N ASN A 382 -5.04 -21.40 11.30
CA ASN A 382 -5.12 -22.48 10.31
C ASN A 382 -6.01 -22.14 9.12
N GLU A 383 -6.67 -20.99 9.14
CA GLU A 383 -7.50 -20.49 8.04
C GLU A 383 -6.80 -19.34 7.29
N ARG A 384 -7.36 -18.97 6.14
CA ARG A 384 -7.03 -17.71 5.47
C ARG A 384 -7.63 -16.54 6.22
N CYS A 385 -6.87 -15.47 6.36
CA CYS A 385 -7.36 -14.23 6.96
C CYS A 385 -8.56 -13.68 6.16
N LYS A 386 -9.48 -13.02 6.85
CA LYS A 386 -10.49 -12.19 6.19
C LYS A 386 -9.82 -11.03 5.44
N THR A 387 -10.54 -10.38 4.53
CA THR A 387 -10.02 -9.26 3.74
C THR A 387 -9.44 -8.16 4.64
N ILE A 388 -8.16 -7.88 4.52
CA ILE A 388 -7.52 -6.71 5.15
C ILE A 388 -8.05 -5.44 4.51
N THR A 389 -8.56 -4.51 5.32
CA THR A 389 -9.18 -3.27 4.87
C THR A 389 -8.57 -2.06 5.55
N SER A 390 -8.70 -0.89 4.93
CA SER A 390 -8.26 0.39 5.49
C SER A 390 -8.94 0.76 6.82
N HIS A 391 -10.06 0.12 7.17
CA HIS A 391 -10.75 0.27 8.45
C HIS A 391 -9.85 -0.08 9.65
N MET A 392 -8.83 -0.91 9.46
CA MET A 392 -7.82 -1.18 10.50
C MET A 392 -7.17 0.08 11.06
N LYS A 393 -7.21 1.22 10.33
CA LYS A 393 -6.71 2.51 10.83
C LYS A 393 -7.44 2.99 12.11
N PHE A 394 -8.69 2.62 12.30
CA PHE A 394 -9.48 3.03 13.47
C PHE A 394 -9.26 2.10 14.66
N ASP A 395 -9.40 0.79 14.42
CA ASP A 395 -9.12 -0.27 15.37
C ASP A 395 -8.79 -1.58 14.64
N CYS A 396 -8.22 -2.55 15.38
CA CYS A 396 -7.94 -3.89 14.85
C CYS A 396 -8.83 -4.95 15.49
N ASN A 397 -9.97 -4.58 16.05
CA ASN A 397 -10.83 -5.51 16.79
C ASN A 397 -11.42 -6.59 15.88
N MET A 398 -11.59 -6.29 14.59
CA MET A 398 -11.96 -7.27 13.55
C MET A 398 -10.81 -8.21 13.14
N TYR A 399 -9.59 -7.96 13.61
CA TYR A 399 -8.36 -8.65 13.23
C TYR A 399 -7.51 -8.96 14.46
N ILE A 400 -8.13 -9.59 15.47
CA ILE A 400 -7.44 -10.00 16.70
C ILE A 400 -6.47 -11.12 16.35
N HIS A 401 -5.22 -10.99 16.80
CA HIS A 401 -4.17 -11.96 16.58
C HIS A 401 -4.56 -13.34 17.19
N PRO A 402 -4.36 -14.47 16.49
CA PRO A 402 -4.83 -15.78 16.95
C PRO A 402 -4.26 -16.19 18.32
N ASN A 403 -3.00 -15.88 18.59
CA ASN A 403 -2.26 -16.37 19.75
C ASN A 403 -1.77 -15.29 20.73
N GLN A 404 -2.11 -14.01 20.49
CA GLN A 404 -1.66 -12.88 21.32
C GLN A 404 -2.85 -11.95 21.60
N ALA A 405 -2.96 -11.42 22.82
CA ALA A 405 -4.08 -10.57 23.26
C ALA A 405 -3.95 -9.13 22.69
N ARG A 406 -3.92 -9.00 21.36
CA ARG A 406 -3.82 -7.75 20.61
C ARG A 406 -4.38 -7.89 19.19
N GLY A 407 -4.57 -6.80 18.49
CA GLY A 407 -4.81 -6.84 17.05
C GLY A 407 -3.53 -7.20 16.27
N LEU A 408 -3.67 -7.47 14.98
CA LEU A 408 -2.52 -7.63 14.08
C LEU A 408 -1.67 -6.36 14.07
N SER A 409 -0.35 -6.51 13.99
CA SER A 409 0.56 -5.40 13.69
C SER A 409 0.49 -5.01 12.21
N PRO A 410 0.97 -3.81 11.82
CA PRO A 410 1.06 -3.42 10.41
C PRO A 410 1.88 -4.41 9.57
N ARG A 411 3.01 -4.93 10.09
CA ARG A 411 3.82 -5.91 9.37
C ARG A 411 3.09 -7.23 9.15
N GLU A 412 2.37 -7.72 10.15
CA GLU A 412 1.52 -8.91 10.00
C GLU A 412 0.46 -8.70 8.92
N ALA A 413 -0.22 -7.56 8.92
CA ALA A 413 -1.18 -7.19 7.88
C ALA A 413 -0.53 -7.05 6.49
N ALA A 414 0.67 -6.48 6.41
CA ALA A 414 1.43 -6.34 5.16
C ALA A 414 1.84 -7.71 4.59
N ARG A 415 2.32 -8.64 5.45
CA ARG A 415 2.61 -10.01 5.04
C ARG A 415 1.37 -10.75 4.53
N ILE A 416 0.21 -10.55 5.16
CA ILE A 416 -1.07 -11.11 4.69
C ILE A 416 -1.44 -10.57 3.30
N GLN A 417 -1.05 -9.35 2.97
CA GLN A 417 -1.16 -8.73 1.65
C GLN A 417 0.01 -9.06 0.73
N SER A 418 0.88 -9.97 1.15
CA SER A 418 2.09 -10.43 0.44
C SER A 418 3.14 -9.34 0.14
N PHE A 419 3.18 -8.25 0.92
CA PHE A 419 4.29 -7.31 0.86
C PHE A 419 5.56 -7.95 1.42
N PRO A 420 6.73 -7.69 0.82
CA PRO A 420 8.00 -8.14 1.39
C PRO A 420 8.32 -7.44 2.70
N ASP A 421 9.13 -8.07 3.55
CA ASP A 421 9.44 -7.56 4.89
C ASP A 421 10.26 -6.28 4.89
N ASN A 422 11.02 -6.07 3.82
CA ASN A 422 11.78 -4.84 3.56
C ASN A 422 10.94 -3.72 2.92
N TYR A 423 9.63 -3.89 2.76
CA TYR A 423 8.73 -2.84 2.31
C TYR A 423 8.45 -1.88 3.47
N PHE A 424 8.93 -0.66 3.36
CA PHE A 424 8.89 0.33 4.44
C PHE A 424 7.69 1.27 4.28
N LEU A 425 6.86 1.35 5.32
CA LEU A 425 5.69 2.22 5.34
C LEU A 425 5.97 3.50 6.13
N ARG A 426 5.71 4.64 5.50
CA ARG A 426 5.86 5.98 6.10
C ARG A 426 4.60 6.41 6.86
N GLY A 427 4.78 7.38 7.74
CA GLY A 427 3.70 8.04 8.46
C GLY A 427 3.39 7.46 9.82
N THR A 428 2.17 7.66 10.27
CA THR A 428 1.66 7.20 11.57
C THR A 428 1.21 5.74 11.51
N HIS A 429 0.99 5.14 12.67
CA HIS A 429 0.42 3.80 12.80
C HIS A 429 -0.89 3.63 12.01
N ASN A 430 -1.77 4.63 12.08
CA ASN A 430 -3.04 4.61 11.36
C ASN A 430 -2.82 4.69 9.85
N ALA A 431 -1.86 5.49 9.41
CA ALA A 431 -1.48 5.57 8.00
C ALA A 431 -0.92 4.24 7.48
N TRP A 432 -0.12 3.51 8.27
CA TRP A 432 0.39 2.19 7.87
C TRP A 432 -0.75 1.22 7.59
N TYR A 433 -1.74 1.10 8.49
CA TYR A 433 -2.90 0.23 8.26
C TYR A 433 -3.76 0.66 7.08
N GLN A 434 -3.93 1.97 6.88
CA GLN A 434 -4.71 2.49 5.76
C GLN A 434 -4.07 2.15 4.42
N GLN A 435 -2.76 2.33 4.31
CA GLN A 435 -1.97 2.00 3.13
C GLN A 435 -2.08 0.52 2.78
N ILE A 436 -1.83 -0.36 3.76
CA ILE A 436 -1.90 -1.81 3.58
C ILE A 436 -3.32 -2.24 3.16
N GLY A 437 -4.35 -1.71 3.82
CA GLY A 437 -5.74 -2.10 3.56
C GLY A 437 -6.27 -1.67 2.20
N ASN A 438 -5.77 -0.55 1.66
CA ASN A 438 -6.10 -0.08 0.32
C ASN A 438 -5.38 -0.86 -0.77
N ALA A 439 -4.21 -1.41 -0.47
CA ALA A 439 -3.35 -2.03 -1.46
C ALA A 439 -3.95 -3.28 -2.12
N VAL A 440 -3.55 -3.51 -3.35
CA VAL A 440 -3.69 -4.81 -4.04
C VAL A 440 -2.63 -5.76 -3.52
N PRO A 441 -2.93 -7.05 -3.26
CA PRO A 441 -1.92 -8.01 -2.85
C PRO A 441 -0.80 -8.14 -3.91
N VAL A 442 0.45 -8.02 -3.45
CA VAL A 442 1.61 -7.97 -4.34
C VAL A 442 1.72 -9.20 -5.24
N LYS A 443 1.48 -10.41 -4.72
CA LYS A 443 1.53 -11.66 -5.51
C LYS A 443 0.45 -11.70 -6.60
N MET A 444 -0.73 -11.14 -6.34
CA MET A 444 -1.80 -11.04 -7.35
C MET A 444 -1.39 -10.04 -8.45
N SER A 445 -0.87 -8.88 -8.07
CA SER A 445 -0.33 -7.90 -9.02
C SER A 445 0.81 -8.48 -9.87
N ARG A 446 1.73 -9.22 -9.24
CA ARG A 446 2.84 -9.89 -9.95
C ARG A 446 2.34 -10.88 -11.00
N ALA A 447 1.31 -11.65 -10.71
CA ALA A 447 0.74 -12.60 -11.67
C ALA A 447 0.10 -11.88 -12.87
N ILE A 448 -0.63 -10.78 -12.63
CA ILE A 448 -1.21 -9.94 -13.68
C ILE A 448 -0.09 -9.34 -14.55
N ALA A 449 0.92 -8.73 -13.92
CA ALA A 449 2.04 -8.12 -14.62
C ALA A 449 2.81 -9.14 -15.47
N GLY A 450 3.04 -10.35 -14.95
CA GLY A 450 3.68 -11.45 -15.66
C GLY A 450 2.90 -11.92 -16.88
N SER A 451 1.57 -11.91 -16.82
CA SER A 451 0.71 -12.21 -17.95
C SER A 451 0.80 -11.12 -19.03
N ILE A 452 0.61 -9.85 -18.67
CA ILE A 452 0.71 -8.73 -19.62
C ILE A 452 2.08 -8.71 -20.32
N LYS A 453 3.15 -9.03 -19.58
CA LYS A 453 4.53 -9.03 -20.11
C LYS A 453 4.75 -9.96 -21.30
N GLN A 454 3.96 -11.02 -21.41
CA GLN A 454 4.06 -11.99 -22.51
C GLN A 454 3.63 -11.40 -23.86
N TYR A 455 2.94 -10.26 -23.83
CA TYR A 455 2.36 -9.61 -25.01
C TYR A 455 3.00 -8.24 -25.31
N LEU A 456 4.06 -7.87 -24.61
CA LEU A 456 4.85 -6.64 -24.82
C LEU A 456 6.10 -6.92 -25.65
#